data_2ec9f17afbefa63b431e06c15bd5e3c1
#
_entry.id   2ec9f17afbefa63b431e06c15bd5e3c1
#
_cell.length_a   1.000
_cell.length_b   1.000
_cell.length_c   1.000
_cell.angle_alpha   90.00
_cell.angle_beta   90.00
_cell.angle_gamma   90.00
#
_symmetry.space_group_name_H-M   'P 1'
#
loop_
_entity.id
_entity.type
_entity.pdbx_description
1 polymer ?
#
loop_
_entity_poly.entity_id
_entity_poly.type
_entity_poly.pdbx_seq_one_letter_code
_entity_poly.pdbx_strand_id
1 'polypeptide(L)'
;VCACAADIDEAQALAALGPTYVAVEPPELIGGDVSVTSADPGIVSGTVAAVREVTDEVGILCGAGVKSGADVATAMELGTTGVLLASGVTKADDPGAALDDLVSML
;
A
#
# COMPACT_ATOMS: atom_id res chain seq x y z
N VAL A 1 14.24 4.93 4.13
CA VAL A 1 13.63 5.47 2.90
C VAL A 1 12.47 4.57 2.49
N CYS A 2 11.35 5.19 2.12
CA CYS A 2 10.24 4.53 1.46
C CYS A 2 10.19 5.02 0.01
N ALA A 3 10.47 4.15 -0.94
CA ALA A 3 10.45 4.50 -2.36
C ALA A 3 9.06 4.22 -2.93
N CYS A 4 8.44 5.21 -3.55
CA CYS A 4 7.10 5.09 -4.11
C CYS A 4 7.17 4.74 -5.60
N ALA A 5 6.35 3.79 -6.01
CA ALA A 5 6.28 3.28 -7.38
C ALA A 5 4.87 3.39 -7.93
N ALA A 6 4.76 3.71 -9.21
CA ALA A 6 3.47 3.83 -9.88
C ALA A 6 2.94 2.47 -10.38
N ASP A 7 3.82 1.51 -10.60
CA ASP A 7 3.47 0.21 -11.14
C ASP A 7 4.43 -0.90 -10.65
N ILE A 8 4.16 -2.13 -11.09
CA ILE A 8 4.92 -3.31 -10.66
C ILE A 8 6.38 -3.24 -11.10
N ASP A 9 6.65 -2.83 -12.34
CA ASP A 9 8.01 -2.77 -12.88
C ASP A 9 8.86 -1.74 -12.14
N GLU A 10 8.29 -0.58 -11.85
CA GLU A 10 8.93 0.47 -11.04
C GLU A 10 9.24 -0.04 -9.63
N ALA A 11 8.28 -0.72 -9.02
CA ALA A 11 8.44 -1.26 -7.68
C ALA A 11 9.60 -2.26 -7.61
N GLN A 12 9.69 -3.15 -8.58
CA GLN A 12 10.78 -4.13 -8.64
C GLN A 12 12.14 -3.43 -8.82
N ALA A 13 12.22 -2.46 -9.72
CA ALA A 13 13.45 -1.71 -9.97
C ALA A 13 13.92 -0.96 -8.72
N LEU A 14 12.99 -0.31 -8.02
CA LEU A 14 13.30 0.41 -6.79
C LEU A 14 13.70 -0.53 -5.66
N ALA A 15 13.06 -1.68 -5.53
CA ALA A 15 13.39 -2.69 -4.53
C ALA A 15 14.83 -3.20 -4.69
N ALA A 16 15.31 -3.31 -5.91
CA ALA A 16 16.69 -3.72 -6.18
C ALA A 16 17.74 -2.76 -5.62
N LEU A 17 17.35 -1.51 -5.35
CA LEU A 17 18.24 -0.51 -4.73
C LEU A 17 18.32 -0.63 -3.21
N GLY A 18 17.53 -1.48 -2.60
CA GLY A 18 17.59 -1.78 -1.17
C GLY A 18 17.02 -0.72 -0.22
N PRO A 19 15.90 -0.03 -0.56
CA PRO A 19 15.27 0.86 0.41
C PRO A 19 14.68 0.07 1.58
N THR A 20 14.29 0.76 2.66
CA THR A 20 13.59 0.11 3.77
C THR A 20 12.24 -0.41 3.32
N TYR A 21 11.50 0.40 2.55
CA TYR A 21 10.18 0.07 2.03
C TYR A 21 10.04 0.47 0.58
N VAL A 22 9.21 -0.26 -0.16
CA VAL A 22 8.67 0.15 -1.45
C VAL A 22 7.16 0.23 -1.31
N ALA A 23 6.57 1.33 -1.76
CA ALA A 23 5.12 1.51 -1.77
C ALA A 23 4.61 1.59 -3.20
N VAL A 24 3.67 0.72 -3.56
CA VAL A 24 3.01 0.81 -4.86
C VAL A 24 1.74 1.64 -4.73
N GLU A 25 1.64 2.70 -5.53
CA GLU A 25 0.49 3.60 -5.54
C GLU A 25 0.12 3.93 -6.98
N PRO A 26 -0.90 3.26 -7.55
CA PRO A 26 -1.37 3.60 -8.90
C PRO A 26 -1.82 5.08 -8.93
N PRO A 27 -1.22 5.93 -9.79
CA PRO A 27 -1.51 7.37 -9.77
C PRO A 27 -2.98 7.72 -9.97
N GLU A 28 -3.70 6.94 -10.78
CA GLU A 28 -5.11 7.16 -11.07
C GLU A 28 -6.02 6.92 -9.87
N LEU A 29 -5.54 6.26 -8.83
CA LEU A 29 -6.32 5.96 -7.62
C LEU A 29 -5.95 6.87 -6.44
N ILE A 30 -4.85 7.62 -6.53
CA ILE A 30 -4.39 8.50 -5.45
C ILE A 30 -5.44 9.59 -5.19
N GLY A 31 -5.85 9.72 -3.92
CA GLY A 31 -6.86 10.70 -3.52
C GLY A 31 -8.29 10.35 -3.92
N GLY A 32 -8.50 9.17 -4.50
CA GLY A 32 -9.83 8.70 -4.89
C GLY A 32 -10.60 8.05 -3.75
N ASP A 33 -11.84 7.66 -4.05
CA ASP A 33 -12.75 7.04 -3.08
C ASP A 33 -12.66 5.52 -3.05
N VAL A 34 -11.99 4.92 -4.03
CA VAL A 34 -11.86 3.46 -4.15
C VAL A 34 -10.45 3.05 -3.77
N SER A 35 -10.35 2.09 -2.85
CA SER A 35 -9.07 1.54 -2.43
C SER A 35 -8.42 0.74 -3.56
N VAL A 36 -7.09 0.82 -3.66
CA VAL A 36 -6.31 -0.02 -4.58
C VAL A 36 -6.56 -1.52 -4.34
N THR A 37 -6.85 -1.90 -3.10
CA THR A 37 -7.14 -3.30 -2.75
C THR A 37 -8.44 -3.82 -3.37
N SER A 38 -9.37 -2.92 -3.71
CA SER A 38 -10.63 -3.25 -4.38
C SER A 38 -10.57 -2.99 -5.87
N ALA A 39 -9.97 -1.85 -6.27
CA ALA A 39 -9.93 -1.43 -7.68
C ALA A 39 -8.96 -2.26 -8.51
N ASP A 40 -7.80 -2.59 -7.94
CA ASP A 40 -6.75 -3.33 -8.63
C ASP A 40 -5.92 -4.19 -7.67
N PRO A 41 -6.54 -5.23 -7.06
CA PRO A 41 -5.80 -6.11 -6.16
C PRO A 41 -4.63 -6.82 -6.86
N GLY A 42 -4.72 -7.01 -8.17
CA GLY A 42 -3.67 -7.64 -8.96
C GLY A 42 -2.36 -6.85 -8.98
N ILE A 43 -2.42 -5.51 -8.94
CA ILE A 43 -1.20 -4.70 -8.88
C ILE A 43 -0.52 -4.86 -7.52
N VAL A 44 -1.31 -5.05 -6.46
CA VAL A 44 -0.77 -5.25 -5.11
C VAL A 44 -0.07 -6.61 -5.01
N SER A 45 -0.78 -7.68 -5.34
CA SER A 45 -0.20 -9.04 -5.28
C SER A 45 0.94 -9.22 -6.28
N GLY A 46 0.83 -8.63 -7.47
CA GLY A 46 1.87 -8.66 -8.49
C GLY A 46 3.14 -7.93 -8.04
N THR A 47 2.98 -6.81 -7.34
CA THR A 47 4.12 -6.10 -6.75
C THR A 47 4.83 -6.94 -5.70
N VAL A 48 4.06 -7.59 -4.82
CA VAL A 48 4.64 -8.48 -3.80
C VAL A 48 5.49 -9.57 -4.48
N ALA A 49 4.93 -10.25 -5.47
CA ALA A 49 5.64 -11.29 -6.20
C ALA A 49 6.92 -10.78 -6.86
N ALA A 50 6.82 -9.64 -7.58
CA ALA A 50 7.94 -9.06 -8.31
C ALA A 50 9.06 -8.60 -7.37
N VAL A 51 8.73 -7.96 -6.25
CA VAL A 51 9.73 -7.53 -5.26
C VAL A 51 10.41 -8.74 -4.62
N ARG A 52 9.65 -9.78 -4.28
CA ARG A 52 10.21 -10.98 -3.65
C ARG A 52 11.10 -11.80 -4.59
N GLU A 53 11.02 -11.58 -5.91
CA GLU A 53 11.97 -12.16 -6.85
C GLU A 53 13.37 -11.57 -6.71
N VAL A 54 13.48 -10.32 -6.25
CA VAL A 54 14.78 -9.63 -6.15
C VAL A 54 15.27 -9.48 -4.71
N THR A 55 14.39 -9.44 -3.72
CA THR A 55 14.79 -9.29 -2.32
C THR A 55 13.69 -9.74 -1.35
N ASP A 56 14.09 -10.34 -0.23
CA ASP A 56 13.20 -10.68 0.89
C ASP A 56 13.24 -9.63 2.01
N GLU A 57 14.12 -8.63 1.91
CA GLU A 57 14.43 -7.71 3.00
C GLU A 57 13.67 -6.39 2.97
N VAL A 58 13.14 -6.02 1.80
CA VAL A 58 12.40 -4.77 1.63
C VAL A 58 10.95 -4.97 2.04
N GLY A 59 10.42 -4.08 2.90
CA GLY A 59 9.01 -4.06 3.25
C GLY A 59 8.17 -3.56 2.06
N ILE A 60 6.98 -4.08 1.91
CA ILE A 60 6.10 -3.74 0.78
C ILE A 60 4.84 -3.09 1.32
N LEU A 61 4.57 -1.87 0.87
CA LEU A 61 3.37 -1.13 1.20
C LEU A 61 2.55 -0.93 -0.06
N CYS A 62 1.24 -0.82 0.10
CA CYS A 62 0.39 -0.36 -0.99
C CYS A 62 -0.43 0.84 -0.52
N GLY A 63 -0.79 1.67 -1.45
CA GLY A 63 -1.54 2.88 -1.18
C GLY A 63 -2.46 3.24 -2.33
N ALA A 64 -3.15 4.31 -2.13
CA ALA A 64 -4.21 4.92 -2.91
C ALA A 64 -5.59 4.45 -2.45
N GLY A 65 -6.37 5.39 -1.95
CA GLY A 65 -7.77 5.18 -1.57
C GLY A 65 -8.01 4.33 -0.33
N VAL A 66 -6.98 3.94 0.40
CA VAL A 66 -7.13 3.15 1.64
C VAL A 66 -7.77 4.02 2.72
N LYS A 67 -8.91 3.59 3.28
CA LYS A 67 -9.69 4.39 4.22
C LYS A 67 -10.24 3.61 5.41
N SER A 68 -10.18 2.28 5.41
CA SER A 68 -10.83 1.46 6.43
C SER A 68 -9.95 0.31 6.89
N GLY A 69 -10.29 -0.25 8.05
CA GLY A 69 -9.65 -1.47 8.55
C GLY A 69 -9.81 -2.64 7.60
N ALA A 70 -10.95 -2.73 6.91
CA ALA A 70 -11.18 -3.76 5.90
C ALA A 70 -10.19 -3.64 4.73
N ASP A 71 -9.91 -2.41 4.27
CA ASP A 71 -8.92 -2.17 3.23
C ASP A 71 -7.53 -2.61 3.68
N VAL A 72 -7.15 -2.30 4.92
CA VAL A 72 -5.86 -2.72 5.49
C VAL A 72 -5.78 -4.25 5.59
N ALA A 73 -6.84 -4.89 6.08
CA ALA A 73 -6.88 -6.35 6.18
C ALA A 73 -6.70 -7.00 4.81
N THR A 74 -7.37 -6.48 3.79
CA THR A 74 -7.24 -6.97 2.41
C THR A 74 -5.82 -6.81 1.90
N ALA A 75 -5.19 -5.66 2.15
CA ALA A 75 -3.80 -5.43 1.77
C ALA A 75 -2.87 -6.48 2.39
N MET A 76 -3.04 -6.76 3.67
CA MET A 76 -2.24 -7.78 4.36
C MET A 76 -2.46 -9.18 3.78
N GLU A 77 -3.70 -9.53 3.43
CA GLU A 77 -4.02 -10.79 2.77
C GLU A 77 -3.36 -10.91 1.40
N LEU A 78 -3.19 -9.79 0.69
CA LEU A 78 -2.50 -9.76 -0.61
C LEU A 78 -0.98 -9.88 -0.47
N GLY A 79 -0.47 -9.87 0.74
CA GLY A 79 0.95 -10.12 1.04
C GLY A 79 1.78 -8.91 1.39
N THR A 80 1.18 -7.72 1.53
CA THR A 80 1.94 -6.52 1.89
C THR A 80 2.36 -6.52 3.36
N THR A 81 3.37 -5.73 3.67
CA THR A 81 3.82 -5.47 5.05
C THR A 81 2.88 -4.46 5.73
N GLY A 82 2.24 -3.61 4.95
CA GLY A 82 1.35 -2.57 5.47
C GLY A 82 0.80 -1.69 4.34
N VAL A 83 0.32 -0.53 4.72
CA VAL A 83 -0.28 0.43 3.79
C VAL A 83 0.37 1.81 3.92
N LEU A 84 0.22 2.62 2.87
CA LEU A 84 0.63 4.02 2.86
C LEU A 84 -0.58 4.85 2.48
N LEU A 85 -0.95 5.80 3.31
CA LEU A 85 -2.12 6.64 3.05
C LEU A 85 -1.92 8.05 3.62
N ALA A 86 -2.73 8.98 3.15
CA ALA A 86 -2.71 10.34 3.65
C ALA A 86 -4.12 10.84 3.93
N SER A 87 -4.92 11.09 2.90
CA SER A 87 -6.21 11.74 3.04
C SER A 87 -7.23 10.99 3.91
N GLY A 88 -7.13 9.66 3.96
CA GLY A 88 -8.00 8.84 4.81
C GLY A 88 -7.87 9.19 6.30
N VAL A 89 -6.73 9.72 6.71
CA VAL A 89 -6.48 10.19 8.09
C VAL A 89 -6.45 11.72 8.14
N THR A 90 -5.66 12.36 7.27
CA THR A 90 -5.43 13.82 7.36
C THR A 90 -6.66 14.65 7.08
N LYS A 91 -7.60 14.14 6.29
CA LYS A 91 -8.87 14.81 5.96
C LYS A 91 -10.07 14.24 6.73
N ALA A 92 -9.85 13.32 7.64
CA ALA A 92 -10.91 12.76 8.47
C ALA A 92 -11.40 13.80 9.48
N ASP A 93 -12.68 13.79 9.82
CA ASP A 93 -13.25 14.66 10.85
C ASP A 93 -12.64 14.36 12.22
N ASP A 94 -12.35 13.07 12.47
CA ASP A 94 -11.66 12.60 13.67
C ASP A 94 -10.49 11.69 13.26
N PRO A 95 -9.28 12.24 13.07
CA PRO A 95 -8.12 11.46 12.65
C PRO A 95 -7.76 10.30 13.59
N GLY A 96 -7.96 10.50 14.91
CA GLY A 96 -7.71 9.43 15.88
C GLY A 96 -8.63 8.24 15.69
N ALA A 97 -9.93 8.50 15.48
CA ALA A 97 -10.91 7.46 15.21
C ALA A 97 -10.63 6.76 13.88
N ALA A 98 -10.18 7.50 12.87
CA ALA A 98 -9.79 6.92 11.59
C ALA A 98 -8.60 5.95 11.74
N LEU A 99 -7.60 6.34 12.53
CA LEU A 99 -6.46 5.46 12.81
C LEU A 99 -6.88 4.21 13.58
N ASP A 100 -7.74 4.35 14.58
CA ASP A 100 -8.27 3.21 15.35
C ASP A 100 -8.99 2.22 14.44
N ASP A 101 -9.80 2.73 13.51
CA ASP A 101 -10.47 1.87 12.52
C ASP A 101 -9.48 1.14 11.64
N LEU A 102 -8.49 1.87 11.11
CA LEU A 102 -7.48 1.29 10.19
C LEU A 102 -6.73 0.11 10.81
N VAL A 103 -6.44 0.15 12.10
CA VAL A 103 -5.71 -0.91 12.80
C VAL A 103 -6.62 -1.93 13.47
N SER A 104 -7.93 -1.75 13.41
CA SER A 104 -8.91 -2.54 14.16
C SER A 104 -8.95 -4.02 13.77
N MET A 105 -8.51 -4.36 12.56
CA MET A 105 -8.52 -5.73 12.05
C MET A 105 -7.13 -6.36 12.00
N LEU A 106 -6.13 -5.70 12.56
CA LEU A 106 -4.77 -6.23 12.62
C LEU A 106 -4.55 -7.18 13.80
#